data_9c9d45d03e01f775dc43e1dc0d651769
#
_entry.id   9c9d45d03e01f775dc43e1dc0d651769
#
_cell.length_a   1.000
_cell.length_b   1.000
_cell.length_c   1.000
_cell.angle_alpha   90.00
_cell.angle_beta   90.00
_cell.angle_gamma   90.00
#
_symmetry.space_group_name_H-M   'P 1'
#
loop_
_entity.id
_entity.type
_entity.pdbx_description
1 polymer ?
#
loop_
_entity_poly.entity_id
_entity_poly.type
_entity_poly.pdbx_seq_one_letter_code
_entity_poly.pdbx_strand_id
1 'polypeptide(L)' 'MAKRGAECKSNDESLGGQDSVADCAKACKEKTGCKYFIYGYGSKARSCYWEKTQTADCPEGWEQDDYDFYEMKSMFC' A
#
# COMPACT_ATOMS: atom_id res chain seq x y z
N MET A 1 -7.51 5.68 2.70
CA MET A 1 -7.55 4.21 2.69
C MET A 1 -8.60 3.75 1.69
N ALA A 2 -8.18 2.91 0.75
CA ALA A 2 -9.09 2.43 -0.29
C ALA A 2 -9.75 1.10 0.07
N LYS A 3 -9.09 0.26 0.88
CA LYS A 3 -9.67 -1.01 1.32
C LYS A 3 -9.04 -1.43 2.64
N ARG A 4 -9.89 -1.85 3.57
CA ARG A 4 -9.45 -2.26 4.90
C ARG A 4 -9.26 -3.77 4.97
N GLY A 5 -8.19 -4.20 5.61
CA GLY A 5 -8.00 -5.60 5.97
C GLY A 5 -7.69 -6.51 4.80
N ALA A 6 -7.13 -5.97 3.72
CA ALA A 6 -6.82 -6.78 2.54
C ALA A 6 -5.59 -6.23 1.83
N GLU A 7 -4.90 -7.13 1.14
CA GLU A 7 -3.84 -6.75 0.22
C GLU A 7 -4.21 -7.19 -1.18
N CYS A 8 -3.66 -6.49 -2.16
CA CYS A 8 -3.87 -6.84 -3.55
C CYS A 8 -2.87 -7.92 -3.94
N LYS A 9 -3.32 -8.90 -4.71
CA LYS A 9 -2.47 -10.01 -5.14
C LYS A 9 -1.52 -9.64 -6.26
N SER A 10 -1.30 -8.35 -6.48
CA SER A 10 -0.32 -7.89 -7.45
C SER A 10 1.09 -8.10 -6.90
N ASN A 11 2.10 -7.94 -7.75
CA ASN A 11 3.48 -7.92 -7.28
C ASN A 11 3.65 -6.78 -6.30
N ASP A 12 4.53 -6.98 -5.31
CA ASP A 12 4.80 -5.93 -4.35
C ASP A 12 6.31 -5.79 -4.14
N GLU A 13 6.68 -4.65 -3.56
CA GLU A 13 8.07 -4.34 -3.26
C GLU A 13 8.12 -3.73 -1.87
N SER A 14 9.01 -4.26 -1.02
CA SER A 14 9.12 -3.75 0.34
C SER A 14 9.63 -2.32 0.32
N LEU A 15 8.97 -1.46 1.10
CA LEU A 15 9.41 -0.09 1.33
C LEU A 15 10.02 0.07 2.72
N GLY A 16 10.31 -1.06 3.38
CA GLY A 16 10.93 -1.07 4.70
C GLY A 16 9.89 -0.94 5.81
N GLY A 17 10.36 -1.05 7.04
CA GLY A 17 9.50 -0.81 8.19
C GLY A 17 9.28 0.69 8.37
N GLN A 18 8.02 1.09 8.52
CA GLN A 18 7.65 2.49 8.68
C GLN A 18 6.84 2.65 9.95
N ASP A 19 6.99 3.77 10.61
CA ASP A 19 6.34 3.99 11.90
C ASP A 19 4.89 4.40 11.79
N SER A 20 4.44 4.80 10.61
CA SER A 20 3.08 5.26 10.43
C SER A 20 2.67 5.13 8.97
N VAL A 21 1.37 5.23 8.72
CA VAL A 21 0.83 5.26 7.36
C VAL A 21 1.44 6.44 6.58
N ALA A 22 1.58 7.58 7.25
CA ALA A 22 2.16 8.77 6.60
C ALA A 22 3.60 8.50 6.13
N ASP A 23 4.38 7.80 6.95
CA ASP A 23 5.76 7.46 6.57
C ASP A 23 5.78 6.45 5.44
N CYS A 24 4.85 5.50 5.43
CA CYS A 24 4.72 4.53 4.34
C CYS A 24 4.35 5.26 3.04
N ALA A 25 3.41 6.20 3.11
CA ALA A 25 3.02 6.99 1.95
C ALA A 25 4.20 7.80 1.41
N LYS A 26 5.00 8.37 2.31
CA LYS A 26 6.18 9.13 1.90
C LYS A 26 7.18 8.24 1.16
N ALA A 27 7.41 7.03 1.68
CA ALA A 27 8.30 6.08 1.04
C ALA A 27 7.80 5.70 -0.35
N CYS A 28 6.48 5.51 -0.49
CA CYS A 28 5.86 5.23 -1.79
C CYS A 28 6.07 6.42 -2.73
N LYS A 29 5.85 7.63 -2.24
CA LYS A 29 5.99 8.83 -3.06
C LYS A 29 7.40 8.97 -3.62
N GLU A 30 8.41 8.51 -2.89
CA GLU A 30 9.80 8.58 -3.32
C GLU A 30 10.14 7.56 -4.40
N LYS A 31 9.26 6.60 -4.66
CA LYS A 31 9.44 5.61 -5.72
C LYS A 31 8.68 6.05 -6.96
N THR A 32 9.38 6.18 -8.07
CA THR A 32 8.75 6.58 -9.33
C THR A 32 7.67 5.56 -9.70
N GLY A 33 6.45 6.03 -9.88
CA GLY A 33 5.34 5.19 -10.30
C GLY A 33 4.60 4.51 -9.17
N CYS A 34 4.97 4.74 -7.90
CA CYS A 34 4.26 4.12 -6.78
C CYS A 34 2.92 4.83 -6.58
N LYS A 35 1.84 4.13 -6.91
CA LYS A 35 0.48 4.67 -6.81
C LYS A 35 -0.32 4.04 -5.69
N TYR A 36 0.03 2.82 -5.29
CA TYR A 36 -0.71 2.07 -4.29
C TYR A 36 0.25 1.43 -3.33
N PHE A 37 -0.11 1.42 -2.06
CA PHE A 37 0.72 0.76 -1.05
C PHE A 37 -0.17 0.12 -0.01
N ILE A 38 0.40 -0.81 0.73
CA ILE A 38 -0.26 -1.41 1.88
C ILE A 38 0.57 -1.12 3.12
N TYR A 39 -0.12 -0.93 4.23
CA TYR A 39 0.53 -0.73 5.52
C TYR A 39 -0.06 -1.71 6.51
N GLY A 40 0.80 -2.44 7.21
CA GLY A 40 0.38 -3.51 8.10
C GLY A 40 -0.02 -3.03 9.48
N TYR A 41 -0.81 -3.86 10.14
CA TYR A 41 -1.18 -3.67 11.53
C TYR A 41 -1.21 -5.06 12.19
N GLY A 42 -1.41 -5.12 13.49
CA GLY A 42 -1.45 -6.39 14.18
C GLY A 42 -0.18 -7.21 13.96
N SER A 43 -0.32 -8.40 13.42
CA SER A 43 0.81 -9.29 13.17
C SER A 43 1.75 -8.77 12.08
N LYS A 44 1.29 -7.82 11.28
CA LYS A 44 2.07 -7.21 10.19
C LYS A 44 2.44 -5.77 10.49
N ALA A 45 2.38 -5.37 11.75
CA ALA A 45 2.61 -3.98 12.15
C ALA A 45 3.88 -3.43 11.54
N ARG A 46 3.81 -2.18 11.06
CA ARG A 46 4.92 -1.42 10.49
C ARG A 46 5.39 -1.90 9.12
N SER A 47 4.81 -2.96 8.56
CA SER A 47 5.19 -3.42 7.22
C SER A 47 4.62 -2.47 6.18
N CYS A 48 5.46 -2.05 5.24
CA CYS A 48 5.09 -1.12 4.19
C CYS A 48 5.53 -1.70 2.85
N TYR A 49 4.59 -1.84 1.93
CA TYR A 49 4.87 -2.43 0.61
C TYR A 49 4.22 -1.62 -0.49
N TRP A 50 4.92 -1.47 -1.59
CA TRP A 50 4.41 -0.89 -2.82
C TRP A 50 3.64 -2.00 -3.55
N GLU A 51 2.32 -1.81 -3.74
CA GLU A 51 1.50 -2.72 -4.50
C GLU A 51 1.48 -2.27 -5.96
N LYS A 52 1.93 -3.13 -6.86
CA LYS A 52 2.14 -2.75 -8.25
C LYS A 52 0.92 -3.00 -9.14
N THR A 53 -0.26 -2.90 -8.57
CA THR A 53 -1.49 -2.98 -9.34
C THR A 53 -1.71 -1.70 -10.14
N GLN A 54 -2.51 -1.79 -11.19
CA GLN A 54 -2.73 -0.66 -12.09
C GLN A 54 -3.89 0.22 -11.66
N THR A 55 -4.82 -0.32 -10.87
CA THR A 55 -6.00 0.41 -10.43
C THR A 55 -6.32 0.07 -9.00
N ALA A 56 -7.14 0.93 -8.37
CA ALA A 56 -7.58 0.71 -7.00
C ALA A 56 -8.53 -0.48 -6.85
N ASP A 57 -9.03 -1.00 -7.97
CA ASP A 57 -9.95 -2.14 -7.96
C ASP A 57 -9.25 -3.47 -7.82
N CYS A 58 -7.94 -3.47 -7.95
CA CYS A 58 -7.10 -4.68 -7.86
C CYS A 58 -7.64 -5.81 -8.74
N PRO A 59 -7.47 -5.72 -10.06
CA PRO A 59 -7.94 -6.79 -10.96
C PRO A 59 -7.28 -8.13 -10.66
N GLU A 60 -6.13 -8.14 -10.00
CA GLU A 60 -5.45 -9.37 -9.59
C GLU A 60 -6.20 -10.13 -8.50
N GLY A 61 -7.07 -9.45 -7.77
CA GLY A 61 -7.83 -10.03 -6.68
C GLY A 61 -7.31 -9.63 -5.31
N TRP A 62 -8.20 -9.65 -4.34
CA TRP A 62 -7.89 -9.28 -2.96
C TRP A 62 -7.58 -10.52 -2.13
N GLU A 63 -6.65 -10.35 -1.20
CA GLU A 63 -6.36 -11.37 -0.19
C GLU A 63 -6.54 -10.75 1.18
N GLN A 64 -7.35 -11.37 2.02
CA GLN A 64 -7.59 -10.88 3.38
C GLN A 64 -6.32 -11.08 4.21
N ASP A 65 -5.84 -10.01 4.83
CA ASP A 65 -4.65 -10.05 5.66
C ASP A 65 -4.64 -8.81 6.57
N ASP A 66 -3.65 -8.73 7.46
CA ASP A 66 -3.52 -7.61 8.39
C ASP A 66 -2.87 -6.40 7.74
N TYR A 67 -3.41 -5.99 6.60
CA TYR A 67 -2.98 -4.80 5.87
C TYR A 67 -4.20 -3.98 5.49
N ASP A 68 -3.99 -2.66 5.41
CA ASP A 68 -4.94 -1.76 4.76
C ASP A 68 -4.31 -1.29 3.46
N PHE A 69 -5.12 -1.20 2.43
CA PHE A 69 -4.70 -0.80 1.09
C PHE A 69 -5.00 0.67 0.89
N TYR A 70 -4.00 1.41 0.40
CA TYR A 70 -4.09 2.86 0.22
C TYR A 70 -3.79 3.24 -1.20
N GLU A 71 -4.45 4.29 -1.66
CA GLU A 71 -4.20 4.89 -2.96
C GLU A 71 -3.51 6.23 -2.76
N MET A 72 -2.40 6.43 -3.48
CA MET A 72 -1.73 7.73 -3.48
C MET A 72 -2.53 8.68 -4.34
N LYS A 73 -2.92 9.81 -3.77
CA LYS A 73 -3.66 10.82 -4.52
C LYS A 73 -2.71 11.91 -4.95
N SER A 74 -2.95 12.43 -6.17
CA SER A 74 -2.22 13.59 -6.62
C SER A 74 -2.48 14.74 -5.67
N MET A 75 -1.40 15.45 -5.33
CA MET A 75 -1.51 16.65 -4.51
C MET A 75 -1.76 17.88 -5.35
N PHE A 76 -1.86 17.71 -6.65
CA PHE A 76 -2.21 18.81 -7.53
C PHE A 76 -3.70 18.99 -7.57
N CYS A 77 -4.09 20.16 -7.54
CA CYS A 77 -5.51 20.49 -7.60
C CYS A 77 -5.74 21.43 -8.73
#